data_505c1f259f00552b3181349deb6ef417
#
_entry.id   505c1f259f00552b3181349deb6ef417
#
_cell.length_a   1.000
_cell.length_b   1.000
_cell.length_c   1.000
_cell.angle_alpha   90.00
_cell.angle_beta   90.00
_cell.angle_gamma   90.00
#
_symmetry.space_group_name_H-M   'P 1'
#
loop_
_entity.id
_entity.type
_entity.pdbx_description
1 polymer ?
#
loop_
_entity_poly.entity_id
_entity_poly.type
_entity_poly.pdbx_seq_one_letter_code
_entity_poly.pdbx_strand_id
1 'polypeptide(L)'
;MTELAKGDRTKSRILDEAVQLASVQGLGTLTIGPLAERLGLSKSGLFAHFRSKEALQVETLERAAALFEEAVTRHVRAEPDKARRLRLFFERWIAWLEHSGLSGGCPILSAAIEFDDVPGPVRDAAARLFGELNGSLCRLARSARPGGDAEALAAAVSGLAMSHLVRLRLLGDNKARAVTMRAFDALLNSSD
;
A
#
# COMPACT_ATOMS: atom_id res chain seq x y z
N MET A 1 -27.49 5.29 -19.40
CA MET A 1 -26.48 4.88 -18.38
C MET A 1 -27.05 3.68 -17.66
N THR A 2 -26.46 2.52 -17.90
CA THR A 2 -26.95 1.23 -17.39
C THR A 2 -26.84 1.15 -15.85
N GLU A 3 -27.75 0.43 -15.22
CA GLU A 3 -27.84 0.19 -13.77
C GLU A 3 -26.53 -0.44 -13.21
N LEU A 4 -25.88 -1.30 -13.99
CA LEU A 4 -24.55 -1.86 -13.73
C LEU A 4 -23.48 -0.76 -13.52
N ALA A 5 -23.42 0.24 -14.39
CA ALA A 5 -22.46 1.35 -14.28
C ALA A 5 -22.72 2.26 -13.07
N LYS A 6 -23.93 2.26 -12.51
CA LYS A 6 -24.29 2.98 -11.28
C LYS A 6 -23.85 2.18 -10.04
N GLY A 7 -24.04 0.86 -10.06
CA GLY A 7 -23.59 -0.06 -9.01
C GLY A 7 -22.07 -0.04 -8.84
N ASP A 8 -21.32 -0.11 -9.94
CA ASP A 8 -19.86 -0.09 -9.94
C ASP A 8 -19.29 1.24 -9.42
N ARG A 9 -19.89 2.37 -9.77
CA ARG A 9 -19.50 3.69 -9.24
C ARG A 9 -19.77 3.80 -7.73
N THR A 10 -20.89 3.26 -7.27
CA THR A 10 -21.22 3.24 -5.85
C THR A 10 -20.21 2.38 -5.09
N LYS A 11 -19.88 1.19 -5.60
CA LYS A 11 -18.89 0.29 -5.01
C LYS A 11 -17.50 0.93 -4.95
N SER A 12 -17.04 1.58 -6.02
CA SER A 12 -15.75 2.31 -6.02
C SER A 12 -15.72 3.39 -4.95
N ARG A 13 -16.78 4.21 -4.82
CA ARG A 13 -16.87 5.25 -3.79
C ARG A 13 -16.86 4.68 -2.37
N ILE A 14 -17.51 3.54 -2.15
CA ILE A 14 -17.47 2.83 -0.86
C ILE A 14 -16.05 2.37 -0.55
N LEU A 15 -15.36 1.77 -1.53
CA LEU A 15 -14.00 1.29 -1.35
C LEU A 15 -13.00 2.43 -1.13
N ASP A 16 -13.14 3.57 -1.80
CA ASP A 16 -12.31 4.75 -1.57
C ASP A 16 -12.43 5.24 -0.11
N GLU A 17 -13.65 5.31 0.42
CA GLU A 17 -13.88 5.68 1.81
C GLU A 17 -13.38 4.61 2.79
N ALA A 18 -13.54 3.32 2.45
CA ALA A 18 -13.01 2.22 3.23
C ALA A 18 -11.48 2.26 3.34
N VAL A 19 -10.77 2.59 2.24
CA VAL A 19 -9.32 2.80 2.24
C VAL A 19 -8.93 3.97 3.15
N GLN A 20 -9.66 5.08 3.12
CA GLN A 20 -9.44 6.22 4.02
C GLN A 20 -9.57 5.81 5.50
N LEU A 21 -10.65 5.11 5.86
CA LEU A 21 -10.86 4.64 7.23
C LEU A 21 -9.77 3.66 7.66
N ALA A 22 -9.46 2.66 6.83
CA ALA A 22 -8.43 1.67 7.12
C ALA A 22 -7.05 2.31 7.28
N SER A 23 -6.75 3.40 6.57
CA SER A 23 -5.48 4.10 6.69
C SER A 23 -5.25 4.71 8.07
N VAL A 24 -6.32 5.11 8.78
CA VAL A 24 -6.27 5.79 10.09
C VAL A 24 -6.50 4.83 11.24
N GLN A 25 -7.49 3.94 11.09
CA GLN A 25 -8.01 3.12 12.18
C GLN A 25 -7.54 1.67 12.16
N GLY A 26 -6.84 1.27 11.08
CA GLY A 26 -6.52 -0.12 10.81
C GLY A 26 -7.65 -0.86 10.11
N LEU A 27 -7.27 -1.89 9.38
CA LEU A 27 -8.20 -2.69 8.57
C LEU A 27 -9.14 -3.56 9.44
N GLY A 28 -8.66 -4.04 10.58
CA GLY A 28 -9.42 -4.90 11.50
C GLY A 28 -10.63 -4.20 12.11
N THR A 29 -10.58 -2.87 12.25
CA THR A 29 -11.70 -2.09 12.76
C THR A 29 -12.77 -1.81 11.70
N LEU A 30 -12.43 -1.98 10.41
CA LEU A 30 -13.33 -1.69 9.31
C LEU A 30 -14.52 -2.66 9.32
N THR A 31 -15.72 -2.11 9.48
CA THR A 31 -16.98 -2.85 9.49
C THR A 31 -18.06 -2.15 8.68
N ILE A 32 -19.06 -2.91 8.26
CA ILE A 32 -20.13 -2.42 7.38
C ILE A 32 -20.96 -1.30 8.03
N GLY A 33 -21.25 -1.40 9.34
CA GLY A 33 -22.10 -0.43 10.03
C GLY A 33 -21.56 1.00 10.03
N PRO A 34 -20.39 1.26 10.63
CA PRO A 34 -19.75 2.58 10.64
C PRO A 34 -19.47 3.14 9.25
N LEU A 35 -19.09 2.27 8.28
CA LEU A 35 -18.87 2.70 6.91
C LEU A 35 -20.16 3.14 6.22
N ALA A 36 -21.28 2.43 6.45
CA ALA A 36 -22.59 2.81 5.91
C ALA A 36 -23.05 4.16 6.47
N GLU A 37 -22.93 4.35 7.77
CA GLU A 37 -23.28 5.61 8.45
C GLU A 37 -22.47 6.79 7.87
N ARG A 38 -21.16 6.63 7.74
CA ARG A 38 -20.27 7.65 7.18
C ARG A 38 -20.59 8.03 5.73
N LEU A 39 -21.11 7.07 4.95
CA LEU A 39 -21.49 7.29 3.56
C LEU A 39 -22.94 7.74 3.37
N GLY A 40 -23.74 7.80 4.45
CA GLY A 40 -25.18 8.07 4.37
C GLY A 40 -25.95 6.96 3.66
N LEU A 41 -25.47 5.71 3.72
CA LEU A 41 -26.08 4.55 3.10
C LEU A 41 -26.75 3.66 4.15
N SER A 42 -27.77 2.88 3.74
CA SER A 42 -28.32 1.85 4.62
C SER A 42 -27.33 0.68 4.78
N LYS A 43 -27.35 0.04 5.94
CA LYS A 43 -26.53 -1.18 6.19
C LYS A 43 -26.87 -2.28 5.16
N SER A 44 -28.15 -2.47 4.83
CA SER A 44 -28.58 -3.43 3.80
C SER A 44 -28.06 -3.10 2.41
N GLY A 45 -27.97 -1.80 2.06
CA GLY A 45 -27.38 -1.36 0.81
C GLY A 45 -25.90 -1.70 0.71
N LEU A 46 -25.15 -1.54 1.82
CA LEU A 46 -23.73 -1.95 1.86
C LEU A 46 -23.58 -3.47 1.81
N PHE A 47 -24.42 -4.23 2.51
CA PHE A 47 -24.41 -5.69 2.47
C PHE A 47 -24.71 -6.25 1.07
N ALA A 48 -25.46 -5.53 0.24
CA ALA A 48 -25.66 -5.90 -1.16
C ALA A 48 -24.36 -5.86 -1.99
N HIS A 49 -23.40 -5.03 -1.60
CA HIS A 49 -22.09 -4.93 -2.24
C HIS A 49 -21.04 -5.88 -1.65
N PHE A 50 -21.09 -6.13 -0.32
CA PHE A 50 -20.09 -6.92 0.39
C PHE A 50 -20.77 -7.97 1.27
N ARG A 51 -20.53 -9.24 0.97
CA ARG A 51 -21.23 -10.36 1.62
C ARG A 51 -20.79 -10.59 3.08
N SER A 52 -19.61 -10.11 3.47
CA SER A 52 -19.06 -10.23 4.82
C SER A 52 -18.12 -9.08 5.15
N LYS A 53 -17.72 -8.97 6.43
CA LYS A 53 -16.67 -8.07 6.88
C LYS A 53 -15.35 -8.36 6.17
N GLU A 54 -14.97 -9.62 6.10
CA GLU A 54 -13.73 -10.07 5.47
C GLU A 54 -13.72 -9.73 3.97
N ALA A 55 -14.85 -9.91 3.26
CA ALA A 55 -14.95 -9.54 1.86
C ALA A 55 -14.74 -8.02 1.65
N LEU A 56 -15.34 -7.19 2.50
CA LEU A 56 -15.10 -5.74 2.50
C LEU A 56 -13.62 -5.42 2.74
N GLN A 57 -13.00 -6.06 3.72
CA GLN A 57 -11.59 -5.83 4.08
C GLN A 57 -10.64 -6.24 2.94
N VAL A 58 -10.87 -7.42 2.32
CA VAL A 58 -10.09 -7.89 1.16
C VAL A 58 -10.21 -6.91 -0.01
N GLU A 59 -11.44 -6.52 -0.38
CA GLU A 59 -11.65 -5.59 -1.48
C GLU A 59 -11.08 -4.18 -1.17
N THR A 60 -11.03 -3.79 0.10
CA THR A 60 -10.36 -2.55 0.54
C THR A 60 -8.84 -2.62 0.31
N LEU A 61 -8.20 -3.75 0.61
CA LEU A 61 -6.80 -3.97 0.31
C LEU A 61 -6.51 -3.96 -1.21
N GLU A 62 -7.36 -4.61 -2.01
CA GLU A 62 -7.25 -4.59 -3.47
C GLU A 62 -7.37 -3.16 -4.02
N ARG A 63 -8.29 -2.37 -3.47
CA ARG A 63 -8.43 -0.96 -3.86
C ARG A 63 -7.21 -0.14 -3.47
N ALA A 64 -6.65 -0.33 -2.28
CA ALA A 64 -5.42 0.32 -1.86
C ALA A 64 -4.24 -0.05 -2.77
N ALA A 65 -4.15 -1.31 -3.19
CA ALA A 65 -3.12 -1.78 -4.13
C ALA A 65 -3.28 -1.13 -5.52
N ALA A 66 -4.52 -0.99 -6.02
CA ALA A 66 -4.78 -0.30 -7.29
C ALA A 66 -4.37 1.18 -7.24
N LEU A 67 -4.67 1.87 -6.14
CA LEU A 67 -4.24 3.26 -5.92
C LEU A 67 -2.71 3.38 -5.86
N PHE A 68 -2.05 2.45 -5.18
CA PHE A 68 -0.60 2.39 -5.14
C PHE A 68 0.02 2.12 -6.52
N GLU A 69 -0.55 1.19 -7.29
CA GLU A 69 -0.12 0.92 -8.66
C GLU A 69 -0.21 2.17 -9.52
N GLU A 70 -1.30 2.91 -9.43
CA GLU A 70 -1.50 4.14 -10.17
C GLU A 70 -0.49 5.22 -9.78
N ALA A 71 -0.26 5.42 -8.48
CA ALA A 71 0.63 6.46 -7.97
C ALA A 71 2.12 6.13 -8.13
N VAL A 72 2.50 4.86 -8.04
CA VAL A 72 3.90 4.41 -7.96
C VAL A 72 4.29 3.57 -9.16
N THR A 73 3.71 2.37 -9.30
CA THR A 73 4.24 1.31 -10.17
C THR A 73 4.09 1.65 -11.65
N ARG A 74 2.98 2.28 -12.06
CA ARG A 74 2.74 2.69 -13.45
C ARG A 74 3.83 3.63 -13.97
N HIS A 75 4.28 4.57 -13.16
CA HIS A 75 5.33 5.51 -13.52
C HIS A 75 6.70 4.86 -13.65
N VAL A 76 6.99 3.88 -12.80
CA VAL A 76 8.24 3.10 -12.86
C VAL A 76 8.32 2.26 -14.13
N ARG A 77 7.21 1.68 -14.56
CA ARG A 77 7.15 0.92 -15.83
C ARG A 77 7.45 1.80 -17.06
N ALA A 78 7.07 3.07 -16.99
CA ALA A 78 7.31 4.04 -18.06
C ALA A 78 8.76 4.55 -18.13
N GLU A 79 9.56 4.39 -17.05
CA GLU A 79 10.98 4.79 -17.04
C GLU A 79 11.79 3.86 -17.95
N PRO A 80 12.44 4.39 -19.01
CA PRO A 80 13.19 3.56 -19.96
C PRO A 80 14.48 3.00 -19.34
N ASP A 81 15.16 3.77 -18.48
CA ASP A 81 16.40 3.36 -17.83
C ASP A 81 16.12 2.40 -16.67
N LYS A 82 16.44 1.12 -16.89
CA LYS A 82 16.22 0.05 -15.93
C LYS A 82 17.01 0.26 -14.62
N ALA A 83 18.19 0.87 -14.66
CA ALA A 83 19.00 1.12 -13.49
C ALA A 83 18.36 2.21 -12.59
N ARG A 84 17.65 3.17 -13.20
CA ARG A 84 16.97 4.24 -12.49
C ARG A 84 15.64 3.82 -11.86
N ARG A 85 15.05 2.72 -12.32
CA ARG A 85 13.71 2.27 -11.90
C ARG A 85 13.60 2.04 -10.40
N LEU A 86 14.61 1.44 -9.76
CA LEU A 86 14.57 1.19 -8.31
C LEU A 86 14.53 2.51 -7.53
N ARG A 87 15.35 3.49 -7.91
CA ARG A 87 15.34 4.82 -7.30
C ARG A 87 13.99 5.50 -7.48
N LEU A 88 13.46 5.52 -8.69
CA LEU A 88 12.17 6.13 -8.99
C LEU A 88 11.04 5.45 -8.21
N PHE A 89 11.08 4.11 -8.10
CA PHE A 89 10.12 3.34 -7.30
C PHE A 89 10.16 3.79 -5.84
N PHE A 90 11.35 3.84 -5.24
CA PHE A 90 11.50 4.21 -3.84
C PHE A 90 11.07 5.66 -3.58
N GLU A 91 11.50 6.61 -4.40
CA GLU A 91 11.10 8.02 -4.29
C GLU A 91 9.59 8.21 -4.35
N ARG A 92 8.91 7.49 -5.27
CA ARG A 92 7.46 7.53 -5.39
C ARG A 92 6.76 6.80 -4.25
N TRP A 93 7.33 5.72 -3.75
CA TRP A 93 6.78 5.04 -2.58
C TRP A 93 6.84 5.93 -1.34
N ILE A 94 7.95 6.60 -1.09
CA ILE A 94 8.07 7.57 0.00
C ILE A 94 7.06 8.72 -0.20
N ALA A 95 6.93 9.26 -1.41
CA ALA A 95 5.94 10.28 -1.72
C ALA A 95 4.49 9.78 -1.50
N TRP A 96 4.20 8.52 -1.82
CA TRP A 96 2.93 7.88 -1.50
C TRP A 96 2.66 7.83 0.02
N LEU A 97 3.64 7.45 0.81
CA LEU A 97 3.51 7.40 2.28
C LEU A 97 3.27 8.79 2.90
N GLU A 98 3.75 9.84 2.25
CA GLU A 98 3.63 11.23 2.72
C GLU A 98 2.39 11.96 2.17
N HIS A 99 2.04 11.73 0.90
CA HIS A 99 1.14 12.60 0.13
C HIS A 99 0.11 11.84 -0.72
N SER A 100 -0.24 10.60 -0.37
CA SER A 100 -1.23 9.79 -1.11
C SER A 100 -2.66 10.36 -1.10
N GLY A 101 -2.93 11.37 -0.30
CA GLY A 101 -4.28 11.83 0.00
C GLY A 101 -4.99 10.98 1.06
N LEU A 102 -4.34 9.92 1.57
CA LEU A 102 -4.82 9.15 2.70
C LEU A 102 -4.54 9.91 4.01
N SER A 103 -5.53 10.00 4.88
CA SER A 103 -5.39 10.65 6.19
C SER A 103 -4.48 9.87 7.14
N GLY A 104 -4.29 8.58 6.87
CA GLY A 104 -3.47 7.66 7.66
C GLY A 104 -2.25 7.13 6.90
N GLY A 105 -1.72 6.01 7.38
CA GLY A 105 -0.61 5.29 6.75
C GLY A 105 -1.05 4.43 5.57
N CYS A 106 -0.12 3.66 5.00
CA CYS A 106 -0.43 2.71 3.94
C CYS A 106 -1.21 1.50 4.51
N PRO A 107 -2.47 1.26 4.07
CA PRO A 107 -3.27 0.15 4.60
C PRO A 107 -2.64 -1.22 4.36
N ILE A 108 -1.87 -1.41 3.27
CA ILE A 108 -1.21 -2.68 2.94
C ILE A 108 -0.09 -2.98 3.93
N LEU A 109 0.77 -1.98 4.24
CA LEU A 109 1.84 -2.14 5.23
C LEU A 109 1.27 -2.38 6.63
N SER A 110 0.20 -1.66 6.99
CA SER A 110 -0.46 -1.84 8.29
C SER A 110 -1.10 -3.23 8.40
N ALA A 111 -1.81 -3.68 7.36
CA ALA A 111 -2.45 -4.99 7.34
C ALA A 111 -1.44 -6.15 7.40
N ALA A 112 -0.25 -5.99 6.81
CA ALA A 112 0.80 -7.01 6.87
C ALA A 112 1.28 -7.28 8.30
N ILE A 113 1.18 -6.28 9.20
CA ILE A 113 1.51 -6.42 10.63
C ILE A 113 0.27 -6.79 11.45
N GLU A 114 -0.89 -6.19 11.14
CA GLU A 114 -2.13 -6.38 11.89
C GLU A 114 -2.69 -7.81 11.76
N PHE A 115 -2.43 -8.47 10.63
CA PHE A 115 -2.99 -9.80 10.31
C PHE A 115 -1.94 -10.90 10.19
N ASP A 116 -0.69 -10.68 10.60
CA ASP A 116 0.40 -11.66 10.48
C ASP A 116 0.06 -12.99 11.17
N ASP A 117 -0.58 -12.93 12.34
CA ASP A 117 -0.98 -14.08 13.15
C ASP A 117 -2.49 -14.40 13.10
N VAL A 118 -3.27 -13.74 12.21
CA VAL A 118 -4.72 -13.92 12.10
C VAL A 118 -5.08 -14.68 10.82
N PRO A 119 -5.17 -16.04 10.85
CA PRO A 119 -5.48 -16.83 9.65
C PRO A 119 -6.81 -16.43 9.01
N GLY A 120 -6.86 -16.44 7.68
CA GLY A 120 -8.08 -16.15 6.94
C GLY A 120 -7.86 -15.33 5.67
N PRO A 121 -8.93 -15.03 4.94
CA PRO A 121 -8.85 -14.42 3.61
C PRO A 121 -8.17 -13.03 3.61
N VAL A 122 -8.26 -12.29 4.71
CA VAL A 122 -7.62 -10.96 4.83
C VAL A 122 -6.10 -11.11 4.91
N ARG A 123 -5.62 -12.04 5.76
CA ARG A 123 -4.19 -12.37 5.85
C ARG A 123 -3.65 -12.88 4.52
N ASP A 124 -4.38 -13.75 3.84
CA ASP A 124 -3.96 -14.32 2.56
C ASP A 124 -3.86 -13.22 1.49
N ALA A 125 -4.81 -12.28 1.45
CA ALA A 125 -4.75 -11.12 0.56
C ALA A 125 -3.57 -10.19 0.90
N ALA A 126 -3.33 -9.88 2.17
CA ALA A 126 -2.20 -9.06 2.61
C ALA A 126 -0.86 -9.73 2.24
N ALA A 127 -0.72 -11.04 2.51
CA ALA A 127 0.48 -11.82 2.18
C ALA A 127 0.74 -11.85 0.66
N ARG A 128 -0.31 -12.03 -0.15
CA ARG A 128 -0.19 -12.00 -1.60
C ARG A 128 0.26 -10.61 -2.09
N LEU A 129 -0.39 -9.53 -1.67
CA LEU A 129 -0.07 -8.17 -2.10
C LEU A 129 1.34 -7.76 -1.68
N PHE A 130 1.74 -8.11 -0.45
CA PHE A 130 3.10 -7.84 0.02
C PHE A 130 4.14 -8.69 -0.73
N GLY A 131 3.82 -9.94 -1.05
CA GLY A 131 4.65 -10.82 -1.87
C GLY A 131 4.84 -10.30 -3.30
N GLU A 132 3.78 -9.76 -3.93
CA GLU A 132 3.86 -9.13 -5.25
C GLU A 132 4.73 -7.86 -5.23
N LEU A 133 4.60 -7.04 -4.19
CA LEU A 133 5.45 -5.87 -3.95
C LEU A 133 6.92 -6.29 -3.82
N ASN A 134 7.21 -7.28 -2.96
CA ASN A 134 8.56 -7.78 -2.74
C ASN A 134 9.17 -8.40 -4.01
N GLY A 135 8.40 -9.19 -4.75
CA GLY A 135 8.82 -9.73 -6.04
C GLY A 135 9.14 -8.63 -7.07
N SER A 136 8.38 -7.52 -7.05
CA SER A 136 8.66 -6.36 -7.89
C SER A 136 9.95 -5.65 -7.48
N LEU A 137 10.18 -5.48 -6.19
CA LEU A 137 11.43 -4.92 -5.64
C LEU A 137 12.64 -5.78 -6.01
N CYS A 138 12.56 -7.11 -5.89
CA CYS A 138 13.64 -8.02 -6.30
C CYS A 138 13.99 -7.86 -7.79
N ARG A 139 12.98 -7.71 -8.67
CA ARG A 139 13.25 -7.46 -10.11
C ARG A 139 13.93 -6.12 -10.34
N LEU A 140 13.52 -5.07 -9.63
CA LEU A 140 14.13 -3.75 -9.72
C LEU A 140 15.56 -3.76 -9.16
N ALA A 141 15.78 -4.45 -8.04
CA ALA A 141 17.08 -4.60 -7.41
C ALA A 141 18.10 -5.29 -8.34
N ARG A 142 17.70 -6.39 -9.01
CA ARG A 142 18.55 -7.07 -10.02
C ARG A 142 18.95 -6.16 -11.17
N SER A 143 18.07 -5.25 -11.56
CA SER A 143 18.36 -4.30 -12.64
C SER A 143 19.26 -3.15 -12.19
N ALA A 144 19.13 -2.72 -10.92
CA ALA A 144 19.93 -1.65 -10.34
C ALA A 144 21.35 -2.10 -9.95
N ARG A 145 21.49 -3.37 -9.48
CA ARG A 145 22.78 -3.98 -9.06
C ARG A 145 22.92 -5.38 -9.65
N PRO A 146 23.33 -5.49 -10.92
CA PRO A 146 23.60 -6.79 -11.53
C PRO A 146 24.72 -7.54 -10.78
N GLY A 147 24.44 -8.78 -10.37
CA GLY A 147 25.39 -9.60 -9.61
C GLY A 147 25.32 -9.44 -8.07
N GLY A 148 24.62 -8.43 -7.55
CA GLY A 148 24.38 -8.28 -6.13
C GLY A 148 23.23 -9.14 -5.60
N ASP A 149 23.11 -9.20 -4.25
CA ASP A 149 22.00 -9.88 -3.59
C ASP A 149 20.70 -9.06 -3.71
N ALA A 150 19.88 -9.41 -4.69
CA ALA A 150 18.62 -8.72 -4.98
C ALA A 150 17.56 -8.91 -3.88
N GLU A 151 17.60 -10.02 -3.13
CA GLU A 151 16.65 -10.28 -2.05
C GLU A 151 17.00 -9.44 -0.82
N ALA A 152 18.28 -9.40 -0.45
CA ALA A 152 18.74 -8.54 0.63
C ALA A 152 18.49 -7.05 0.33
N LEU A 153 18.74 -6.60 -0.91
CA LEU A 153 18.47 -5.22 -1.31
C LEU A 153 16.97 -4.90 -1.28
N ALA A 154 16.11 -5.81 -1.77
CA ALA A 154 14.66 -5.63 -1.71
C ALA A 154 14.14 -5.57 -0.27
N ALA A 155 14.63 -6.44 0.61
CA ALA A 155 14.28 -6.45 2.03
C ALA A 155 14.71 -5.15 2.72
N ALA A 156 15.93 -4.67 2.46
CA ALA A 156 16.42 -3.41 3.02
C ALA A 156 15.58 -2.20 2.54
N VAL A 157 15.22 -2.15 1.25
CA VAL A 157 14.36 -1.09 0.69
C VAL A 157 12.97 -1.10 1.34
N SER A 158 12.36 -2.28 1.53
CA SER A 158 11.09 -2.43 2.25
C SER A 158 11.21 -1.97 3.71
N GLY A 159 12.30 -2.35 4.39
CA GLY A 159 12.59 -1.93 5.76
C GLY A 159 12.73 -0.40 5.90
N LEU A 160 13.37 0.26 4.94
CA LEU A 160 13.47 1.72 4.91
C LEU A 160 12.10 2.39 4.75
N ALA A 161 11.21 1.86 3.91
CA ALA A 161 9.86 2.39 3.75
C ALA A 161 9.03 2.24 5.04
N MET A 162 9.13 1.08 5.73
CA MET A 162 8.46 0.87 7.02
C MET A 162 9.03 1.80 8.10
N SER A 163 10.35 1.95 8.18
CA SER A 163 11.02 2.89 9.09
C SER A 163 10.59 4.32 8.82
N HIS A 164 10.48 4.72 7.54
CA HIS A 164 9.99 6.03 7.15
C HIS A 164 8.58 6.30 7.68
N LEU A 165 7.68 5.34 7.52
CA LEU A 165 6.28 5.46 8.00
C LEU A 165 6.23 5.68 9.52
N VAL A 166 7.02 4.91 10.29
CA VAL A 166 7.12 5.06 11.75
C VAL A 166 7.69 6.43 12.13
N ARG A 167 8.78 6.86 11.50
CA ARG A 167 9.38 8.18 11.76
C ARG A 167 8.42 9.32 11.47
N LEU A 168 7.76 9.25 10.33
CA LEU A 168 6.84 10.29 9.89
C LEU A 168 5.61 10.38 10.81
N ARG A 169 4.96 9.24 11.06
CA ARG A 169 3.62 9.25 11.66
C ARG A 169 3.62 9.05 13.18
N LEU A 170 4.42 8.14 13.69
CA LEU A 170 4.48 7.89 15.13
C LEU A 170 5.37 8.90 15.85
N LEU A 171 6.55 9.21 15.26
CA LEU A 171 7.52 10.10 15.90
C LEU A 171 7.37 11.57 15.49
N GLY A 172 6.56 11.90 14.48
CA GLY A 172 6.41 13.25 13.97
C GLY A 172 7.71 13.87 13.45
N ASP A 173 8.65 13.03 12.97
CA ASP A 173 9.99 13.45 12.58
C ASP A 173 9.95 14.21 11.24
N ASN A 174 10.14 15.51 11.28
CA ASN A 174 10.16 16.37 10.09
C ASN A 174 11.39 16.13 9.17
N LYS A 175 12.38 15.35 9.63
CA LYS A 175 13.55 14.93 8.86
C LYS A 175 13.41 13.53 8.27
N ALA A 176 12.25 12.85 8.48
CA ALA A 176 12.04 11.47 8.07
C ALA A 176 12.46 11.22 6.61
N ARG A 177 11.98 12.07 5.67
CA ARG A 177 12.33 11.94 4.24
C ARG A 177 13.83 12.07 4.00
N ALA A 178 14.47 13.10 4.54
CA ALA A 178 15.89 13.33 4.33
C ALA A 178 16.76 12.20 4.89
N VAL A 179 16.39 11.66 6.05
CA VAL A 179 17.10 10.52 6.67
C VAL A 179 16.91 9.27 5.83
N THR A 180 15.68 8.97 5.42
CA THR A 180 15.33 7.79 4.63
C THR A 180 16.05 7.80 3.27
N MET A 181 16.05 8.94 2.57
CA MET A 181 16.74 9.06 1.28
C MET A 181 18.24 8.91 1.39
N ARG A 182 18.88 9.48 2.42
CA ARG A 182 20.32 9.26 2.66
C ARG A 182 20.64 7.79 2.95
N ALA A 183 19.79 7.11 3.73
CA ALA A 183 19.96 5.69 4.00
C ALA A 183 19.83 4.84 2.72
N PHE A 184 18.86 5.18 1.87
CA PHE A 184 18.70 4.55 0.57
C PHE A 184 19.90 4.79 -0.36
N ASP A 185 20.43 6.02 -0.40
CA ASP A 185 21.63 6.35 -1.18
C ASP A 185 22.84 5.57 -0.70
N ALA A 186 23.04 5.48 0.62
CA ALA A 186 24.12 4.69 1.21
C ALA A 186 23.97 3.20 0.85
N LEU A 187 22.74 2.65 0.90
CA LEU A 187 22.45 1.27 0.53
C LEU A 187 22.77 0.98 -0.95
N LEU A 188 22.46 1.91 -1.87
CA LEU A 188 22.79 1.74 -3.30
C LEU A 188 24.29 1.86 -3.60
N ASN A 189 25.03 2.63 -2.82
CA ASN A 189 26.45 2.89 -3.03
C ASN A 189 27.36 1.94 -2.24
N SER A 190 26.81 1.11 -1.33
CA SER A 190 27.62 0.09 -0.63
C SER A 190 28.12 -0.94 -1.64
N SER A 191 29.43 -1.07 -1.74
CA SER A 191 30.07 -2.21 -2.39
C SER A 191 29.92 -3.42 -1.46
N ASP A 192 29.48 -4.55 -2.01
CA ASP A 192 29.47 -5.82 -1.28
C ASP A 192 30.90 -6.24 -0.94
#